data_3e8a05530827623d51d49379e0166a1b
#
_entry.id   3e8a05530827623d51d49379e0166a1b
#
_cell.length_a   1.000
_cell.length_b   1.000
_cell.length_c   1.000
_cell.angle_alpha   90.00
_cell.angle_beta   90.00
_cell.angle_gamma   90.00
#
_symmetry.space_group_name_H-M   'P 1'
#
loop_
_entity.id
_entity.type
_entity.pdbx_description
1 polymer ?
#
loop_
_entity_poly.entity_id
_entity_poly.type
_entity_poly.pdbx_seq_one_letter_code
_entity_poly.pdbx_strand_id
1 'polypeptide(L)'
;MIHFFTTNWLGQAIVILAECLLVTVPLLLAVAYMTYADRKIWASIQLRRGPNVVGPFGLLQPMADGLKLVLKETIVPSSANAMLFVLAPMITFITALVAWAVVPFADGWVIADINVGILYLFAISSLGVYGIIIAGWASNSKYAFLGALRSAAQMVSYEVSIGFVLITVLLCVGSLNLSKVVMAQSGWFWNWFWLPLLPMFVIFFVSALAETNRTPFDLPMSEAELVAGFHTEYSSMTFGLFFLGEYANMILLSAMGAVLFLGGWMSPIPFAPFTWVPGLVWFALKIAFLLFVFSWTKGTLPRYRYDQLMRLGWKVFLPVSLGWVVVTAAVLQFGGWVPKP
;
A
#
# COMPACT_ATOMS: atom_id res chain seq x y z
N MET A 1 -3.53 -38.98 1.84
CA MET A 1 -3.74 -37.77 1.03
C MET A 1 -2.83 -36.62 1.51
N ILE A 2 -2.81 -36.24 2.79
CA ILE A 2 -1.93 -35.18 3.36
C ILE A 2 -0.44 -35.45 3.07
N HIS A 3 0.03 -36.71 3.19
CA HIS A 3 1.41 -37.11 2.91
C HIS A 3 1.84 -36.89 1.45
N PHE A 4 0.92 -36.94 0.48
CA PHE A 4 1.20 -36.66 -0.93
C PHE A 4 1.54 -35.17 -1.15
N PHE A 5 0.80 -34.27 -0.48
CA PHE A 5 1.01 -32.82 -0.62
C PHE A 5 2.26 -32.29 0.09
N THR A 6 2.79 -33.04 1.07
CA THR A 6 3.99 -32.62 1.82
C THR A 6 5.30 -33.20 1.29
N THR A 7 5.25 -34.36 0.59
CA THR A 7 6.46 -35.08 0.15
C THR A 7 6.78 -34.93 -1.34
N ASN A 8 5.77 -34.71 -2.20
CA ASN A 8 5.95 -34.58 -3.63
C ASN A 8 6.06 -33.10 -4.04
N TRP A 9 7.02 -32.76 -4.92
CA TRP A 9 7.19 -31.40 -5.44
C TRP A 9 5.92 -30.86 -6.12
N LEU A 10 5.14 -31.71 -6.80
CA LEU A 10 3.84 -31.34 -7.37
C LEU A 10 2.81 -30.99 -6.27
N GLY A 11 2.78 -31.78 -5.20
CA GLY A 11 1.89 -31.51 -4.06
C GLY A 11 2.22 -30.17 -3.38
N GLN A 12 3.51 -29.90 -3.15
CA GLN A 12 3.97 -28.63 -2.59
C GLN A 12 3.62 -27.44 -3.52
N ALA A 13 3.81 -27.59 -4.84
CA ALA A 13 3.45 -26.56 -5.80
C ALA A 13 1.94 -26.25 -5.79
N ILE A 14 1.08 -27.28 -5.66
CA ILE A 14 -0.39 -27.08 -5.55
C ILE A 14 -0.75 -26.35 -4.27
N VAL A 15 -0.12 -26.67 -3.14
CA VAL A 15 -0.38 -25.99 -1.85
C VAL A 15 0.03 -24.52 -1.96
N ILE A 16 1.23 -24.22 -2.44
CA ILE A 16 1.70 -22.83 -2.62
C ILE A 16 0.76 -22.05 -3.57
N LEU A 17 0.34 -22.67 -4.66
CA LEU A 17 -0.60 -22.05 -5.59
C LEU A 17 -1.95 -21.75 -4.91
N ALA A 18 -2.45 -22.67 -4.10
CA ALA A 18 -3.70 -22.48 -3.35
C ALA A 18 -3.57 -21.35 -2.32
N GLU A 19 -2.45 -21.26 -1.60
CA GLU A 19 -2.15 -20.18 -0.67
C GLU A 19 -2.07 -18.82 -1.38
N CYS A 20 -1.37 -18.76 -2.52
CA CYS A 20 -1.31 -17.56 -3.35
C CYS A 20 -2.70 -17.12 -3.82
N LEU A 21 -3.55 -18.06 -4.28
CA LEU A 21 -4.92 -17.75 -4.70
C LEU A 21 -5.79 -17.32 -3.50
N LEU A 22 -5.62 -17.95 -2.35
CA LEU A 22 -6.34 -17.61 -1.11
C LEU A 22 -6.06 -16.16 -0.67
N VAL A 23 -4.88 -15.63 -0.95
CA VAL A 23 -4.54 -14.23 -0.65
C VAL A 23 -4.95 -13.31 -1.81
N THR A 24 -4.63 -13.68 -3.04
CA THR A 24 -4.84 -12.80 -4.22
C THR A 24 -6.31 -12.56 -4.51
N VAL A 25 -7.17 -13.58 -4.44
CA VAL A 25 -8.59 -13.43 -4.77
C VAL A 25 -9.32 -12.49 -3.79
N PRO A 26 -9.21 -12.67 -2.45
CA PRO A 26 -9.79 -11.71 -1.51
C PRO A 26 -9.21 -10.30 -1.63
N LEU A 27 -7.91 -10.18 -1.94
CA LEU A 27 -7.27 -8.89 -2.17
C LEU A 27 -7.88 -8.16 -3.39
N LEU A 28 -8.05 -8.85 -4.52
CA LEU A 28 -8.68 -8.26 -5.71
C LEU A 28 -10.13 -7.85 -5.44
N LEU A 29 -10.87 -8.64 -4.66
CA LEU A 29 -12.20 -8.27 -4.20
C LEU A 29 -12.15 -7.03 -3.30
N ALA A 30 -11.20 -6.97 -2.36
CA ALA A 30 -11.02 -5.81 -1.50
C ALA A 30 -10.69 -4.55 -2.32
N VAL A 31 -9.81 -4.65 -3.33
CA VAL A 31 -9.49 -3.57 -4.26
C VAL A 31 -10.75 -3.09 -5.00
N ALA A 32 -11.56 -4.01 -5.53
CA ALA A 32 -12.81 -3.67 -6.21
C ALA A 32 -13.78 -2.94 -5.27
N TYR A 33 -14.00 -3.47 -4.05
CA TYR A 33 -14.89 -2.84 -3.08
C TYR A 33 -14.32 -1.57 -2.47
N MET A 34 -12.99 -1.38 -2.46
CA MET A 34 -12.39 -0.13 -2.03
C MET A 34 -12.78 1.04 -2.93
N THR A 35 -12.91 0.82 -4.26
CA THR A 35 -13.40 1.86 -5.18
C THR A 35 -14.83 2.29 -4.85
N TYR A 36 -15.67 1.35 -4.41
CA TYR A 36 -17.03 1.63 -3.95
C TYR A 36 -17.02 2.37 -2.61
N ALA A 37 -16.21 1.92 -1.65
CA ALA A 37 -16.08 2.54 -0.33
C ALA A 37 -15.63 4.01 -0.45
N ASP A 38 -14.61 4.30 -1.24
CA ASP A 38 -14.13 5.65 -1.52
C ASP A 38 -15.27 6.55 -2.01
N ARG A 39 -16.02 6.09 -3.03
CA ARG A 39 -17.15 6.87 -3.58
C ARG A 39 -18.27 7.10 -2.55
N LYS A 40 -18.52 6.14 -1.65
CA LYS A 40 -19.51 6.28 -0.57
C LYS A 40 -19.05 7.23 0.53
N ILE A 41 -17.79 7.12 0.96
CA ILE A 41 -17.19 7.98 2.00
C ILE A 41 -17.20 9.43 1.51
N TRP A 42 -16.73 9.70 0.27
CA TRP A 42 -16.72 11.05 -0.28
C TRP A 42 -18.12 11.61 -0.47
N ALA A 43 -19.05 10.79 -0.93
CA ALA A 43 -20.44 11.21 -1.08
C ALA A 43 -21.04 11.62 0.28
N SER A 44 -20.75 10.86 1.33
CA SER A 44 -21.18 11.19 2.70
C SER A 44 -20.59 12.51 3.20
N ILE A 45 -19.28 12.73 3.00
CA ILE A 45 -18.60 13.99 3.38
C ILE A 45 -19.18 15.19 2.59
N GLN A 46 -19.51 14.99 1.30
CA GLN A 46 -20.05 16.01 0.43
C GLN A 46 -21.58 16.15 0.50
N LEU A 47 -22.24 15.48 1.44
CA LEU A 47 -23.70 15.46 1.62
C LEU A 47 -24.49 15.07 0.34
N ARG A 48 -23.94 14.16 -0.45
CA ARG A 48 -24.57 13.60 -1.66
C ARG A 48 -24.67 12.08 -1.58
N ARG A 49 -25.48 11.48 -2.47
CA ARG A 49 -25.59 10.03 -2.55
C ARG A 49 -24.49 9.45 -3.44
N GLY A 50 -23.76 8.46 -2.92
CA GLY A 50 -22.84 7.62 -3.71
C GLY A 50 -23.59 6.60 -4.57
N PRO A 51 -22.87 5.69 -5.29
CA PRO A 51 -23.46 4.66 -6.12
C PRO A 51 -24.52 3.87 -5.35
N ASN A 52 -25.76 3.77 -5.88
CA ASN A 52 -26.89 3.10 -5.22
C ASN A 52 -27.83 2.36 -6.17
N VAL A 53 -27.61 2.46 -7.50
CA VAL A 53 -28.54 1.94 -8.52
C VAL A 53 -28.22 0.52 -8.95
N VAL A 54 -26.92 0.20 -9.13
CA VAL A 54 -26.49 -1.10 -9.64
C VAL A 54 -26.45 -2.13 -8.49
N GLY A 55 -27.48 -2.96 -8.42
CA GLY A 55 -27.70 -3.95 -7.34
C GLY A 55 -28.14 -3.30 -6.02
N PRO A 56 -28.36 -4.13 -4.95
CA PRO A 56 -28.75 -3.62 -3.65
C PRO A 56 -27.72 -2.62 -3.12
N PHE A 57 -28.14 -1.39 -2.80
CA PHE A 57 -27.29 -0.31 -2.30
C PHE A 57 -26.08 0.06 -3.19
N GLY A 58 -26.05 -0.40 -4.46
CA GLY A 58 -24.93 -0.17 -5.37
C GLY A 58 -23.76 -1.15 -5.24
N LEU A 59 -23.92 -2.27 -4.53
CA LEU A 59 -22.86 -3.25 -4.27
C LEU A 59 -22.29 -3.91 -5.53
N LEU A 60 -23.07 -3.98 -6.62
CA LEU A 60 -22.61 -4.56 -7.88
C LEU A 60 -21.88 -3.53 -8.78
N GLN A 61 -21.77 -2.27 -8.36
CA GLN A 61 -21.09 -1.24 -9.14
C GLN A 61 -19.63 -1.58 -9.48
N PRO A 62 -18.79 -2.11 -8.57
CA PRO A 62 -17.41 -2.49 -8.91
C PRO A 62 -17.35 -3.56 -10.00
N MET A 63 -18.28 -4.53 -9.98
CA MET A 63 -18.37 -5.58 -11.00
C MET A 63 -18.73 -5.02 -12.36
N ALA A 64 -19.70 -4.08 -12.40
CA ALA A 64 -20.09 -3.41 -13.62
C ALA A 64 -18.94 -2.55 -14.20
N ASP A 65 -18.20 -1.85 -13.33
CA ASP A 65 -17.04 -1.05 -13.72
C ASP A 65 -15.92 -1.94 -14.26
N GLY A 66 -15.65 -3.09 -13.63
CA GLY A 66 -14.68 -4.08 -14.09
C GLY A 66 -15.08 -4.69 -15.44
N LEU A 67 -16.33 -5.12 -15.58
CA LEU A 67 -16.85 -5.69 -16.83
C LEU A 67 -16.75 -4.69 -17.98
N LYS A 68 -17.09 -3.43 -17.75
CA LYS A 68 -16.92 -2.35 -18.73
C LYS A 68 -15.47 -2.23 -19.21
N LEU A 69 -14.48 -2.31 -18.32
CA LEU A 69 -13.07 -2.22 -18.70
C LEU A 69 -12.59 -3.44 -19.50
N VAL A 70 -13.07 -4.63 -19.18
CA VAL A 70 -12.75 -5.86 -19.94
C VAL A 70 -13.33 -5.84 -21.35
N LEU A 71 -14.58 -5.38 -21.50
CA LEU A 71 -15.27 -5.37 -22.79
C LEU A 71 -14.86 -4.19 -23.70
N LYS A 72 -14.22 -3.16 -23.14
CA LYS A 72 -13.78 -2.00 -23.90
C LYS A 72 -12.53 -2.33 -24.71
N GLU A 73 -12.43 -1.83 -25.93
CA GLU A 73 -11.27 -1.98 -26.81
C GLU A 73 -10.04 -1.24 -26.23
N THR A 74 -8.88 -1.91 -26.27
CA THR A 74 -7.60 -1.31 -25.88
C THR A 74 -7.00 -0.58 -27.07
N ILE A 75 -6.85 0.74 -26.95
CA ILE A 75 -6.26 1.59 -27.99
C ILE A 75 -4.79 1.83 -27.65
N VAL A 76 -3.90 1.50 -28.58
CA VAL A 76 -2.46 1.81 -28.48
C VAL A 76 -2.17 2.93 -29.48
N PRO A 77 -1.63 4.08 -29.04
CA PRO A 77 -1.26 5.17 -29.95
C PRO A 77 -0.23 4.72 -30.99
N SER A 78 -0.37 5.19 -32.23
CA SER A 78 0.52 4.81 -33.33
C SER A 78 1.99 5.21 -33.11
N SER A 79 2.25 6.23 -32.30
CA SER A 79 3.58 6.70 -31.94
C SER A 79 4.17 6.01 -30.72
N ALA A 80 3.38 5.17 -30.00
CA ALA A 80 3.80 4.48 -28.79
C ALA A 80 4.58 3.19 -29.09
N ASN A 81 5.46 2.81 -28.16
CA ASN A 81 6.06 1.49 -28.20
C ASN A 81 5.09 0.47 -27.58
N ALA A 82 4.43 -0.32 -28.42
CA ALA A 82 3.34 -1.21 -28.01
C ALA A 82 3.77 -2.23 -26.91
N MET A 83 4.97 -2.80 -27.00
CA MET A 83 5.46 -3.77 -26.03
C MET A 83 5.64 -3.14 -24.64
N LEU A 84 6.34 -2.02 -24.55
CA LEU A 84 6.57 -1.32 -23.30
C LEU A 84 5.27 -0.72 -22.74
N PHE A 85 4.38 -0.28 -23.62
CA PHE A 85 3.08 0.27 -23.26
C PHE A 85 2.20 -0.75 -22.53
N VAL A 86 2.17 -2.01 -22.96
CA VAL A 86 1.43 -3.07 -22.27
C VAL A 86 2.20 -3.58 -21.05
N LEU A 87 3.53 -3.64 -21.09
CA LEU A 87 4.34 -4.14 -19.98
C LEU A 87 4.28 -3.22 -18.75
N ALA A 88 4.19 -1.91 -18.93
CA ALA A 88 4.20 -0.94 -17.84
C ALA A 88 3.10 -1.17 -16.78
N PRO A 89 1.79 -1.25 -17.13
CA PRO A 89 0.75 -1.54 -16.16
C PRO A 89 0.85 -2.95 -15.56
N MET A 90 1.42 -3.92 -16.30
CA MET A 90 1.67 -5.25 -15.77
C MET A 90 2.73 -5.23 -14.66
N ILE A 91 3.81 -4.46 -14.83
CA ILE A 91 4.85 -4.32 -13.79
C ILE A 91 4.23 -3.77 -12.51
N THR A 92 3.51 -2.64 -12.57
CA THR A 92 2.87 -2.03 -11.39
C THR A 92 1.91 -2.98 -10.70
N PHE A 93 1.11 -3.70 -11.44
CA PHE A 93 0.14 -4.64 -10.88
C PHE A 93 0.80 -5.87 -10.27
N ILE A 94 1.77 -6.50 -10.97
CA ILE A 94 2.48 -7.69 -10.49
C ILE A 94 3.27 -7.35 -9.22
N THR A 95 4.00 -6.25 -9.19
CA THR A 95 4.76 -5.85 -7.99
C THR A 95 3.86 -5.60 -6.79
N ALA A 96 2.70 -4.97 -6.99
CA ALA A 96 1.71 -4.79 -5.93
C ALA A 96 1.17 -6.11 -5.37
N LEU A 97 1.02 -7.16 -6.18
CA LEU A 97 0.59 -8.48 -5.71
C LEU A 97 1.72 -9.26 -5.03
N VAL A 98 2.92 -9.27 -5.63
CA VAL A 98 4.07 -10.03 -5.14
C VAL A 98 4.53 -9.53 -3.75
N ALA A 99 4.36 -8.25 -3.46
CA ALA A 99 4.66 -7.67 -2.15
C ALA A 99 3.87 -8.33 -0.99
N TRP A 100 2.70 -8.89 -1.25
CA TRP A 100 1.87 -9.55 -0.24
C TRP A 100 2.43 -10.90 0.26
N ALA A 101 3.40 -11.47 -0.43
CA ALA A 101 3.98 -12.77 -0.06
C ALA A 101 4.58 -12.80 1.34
N VAL A 102 5.07 -11.67 1.85
CA VAL A 102 5.75 -11.57 3.16
C VAL A 102 4.88 -10.93 4.25
N VAL A 103 3.67 -10.48 3.92
CA VAL A 103 2.77 -9.82 4.89
C VAL A 103 2.12 -10.89 5.77
N PRO A 104 2.30 -10.86 7.09
CA PRO A 104 1.69 -11.81 8.00
C PRO A 104 0.22 -11.43 8.29
N PHE A 105 -0.70 -12.34 8.02
CA PHE A 105 -2.14 -12.15 8.24
C PHE A 105 -2.59 -12.57 9.64
N ALA A 106 -1.95 -13.59 10.19
CA ALA A 106 -2.18 -14.10 11.54
C ALA A 106 -0.91 -14.78 12.06
N ASP A 107 -0.92 -15.24 13.30
CA ASP A 107 0.18 -16.01 13.87
C ASP A 107 0.43 -17.29 13.05
N GLY A 108 1.66 -17.43 12.53
CA GLY A 108 2.06 -18.54 11.67
C GLY A 108 1.41 -18.56 10.28
N TRP A 109 0.60 -17.57 9.92
CA TRP A 109 -0.03 -17.51 8.59
C TRP A 109 0.58 -16.40 7.73
N VAL A 110 1.62 -16.75 7.02
CA VAL A 110 2.33 -15.94 6.03
C VAL A 110 2.76 -16.86 4.88
N ILE A 111 2.70 -16.41 3.63
CA ILE A 111 3.08 -17.23 2.46
C ILE A 111 4.57 -17.52 2.49
N ALA A 112 5.39 -16.50 2.76
CA ALA A 112 6.85 -16.62 2.82
C ALA A 112 7.38 -15.91 4.07
N ASP A 113 7.66 -16.68 5.13
CA ASP A 113 8.28 -16.15 6.36
C ASP A 113 9.80 -16.06 6.17
N ILE A 114 10.26 -14.93 5.68
CA ILE A 114 11.68 -14.67 5.45
C ILE A 114 12.25 -13.69 6.48
N ASN A 115 13.46 -13.96 6.94
CA ASN A 115 14.12 -13.12 7.95
C ASN A 115 14.38 -11.68 7.49
N VAL A 116 14.34 -11.42 6.20
CA VAL A 116 14.53 -10.10 5.57
C VAL A 116 13.24 -9.56 4.94
N GLY A 117 12.07 -9.90 5.48
CA GLY A 117 10.76 -9.58 4.91
C GLY A 117 10.54 -8.09 4.65
N ILE A 118 10.99 -7.22 5.55
CA ILE A 118 10.88 -5.76 5.38
C ILE A 118 11.70 -5.27 4.18
N LEU A 119 12.94 -5.78 4.00
CA LEU A 119 13.78 -5.40 2.87
C LEU A 119 13.21 -5.89 1.54
N TYR A 120 12.66 -7.11 1.52
CA TYR A 120 11.97 -7.66 0.35
C TYR A 120 10.80 -6.77 -0.05
N LEU A 121 9.94 -6.40 0.89
CA LEU A 121 8.77 -5.57 0.64
C LEU A 121 9.18 -4.20 0.08
N PHE A 122 10.19 -3.57 0.69
CA PHE A 122 10.70 -2.28 0.26
C PHE A 122 11.32 -2.35 -1.15
N ALA A 123 12.07 -3.41 -1.46
CA ALA A 123 12.62 -3.63 -2.79
C ALA A 123 11.54 -3.82 -3.87
N ILE A 124 10.47 -4.57 -3.57
CA ILE A 124 9.36 -4.76 -4.51
C ILE A 124 8.56 -3.47 -4.71
N SER A 125 8.33 -2.69 -3.64
CA SER A 125 7.68 -1.37 -3.73
C SER A 125 8.46 -0.44 -4.67
N SER A 126 9.79 -0.35 -4.50
CA SER A 126 10.68 0.44 -5.35
C SER A 126 10.59 0.04 -6.83
N LEU A 127 10.44 -1.24 -7.13
CA LEU A 127 10.26 -1.71 -8.52
C LEU A 127 8.95 -1.22 -9.14
N GLY A 128 7.91 -0.97 -8.36
CA GLY A 128 6.62 -0.44 -8.83
C GLY A 128 6.75 0.92 -9.54
N VAL A 129 7.71 1.75 -9.13
CA VAL A 129 7.98 3.07 -9.73
C VAL A 129 8.38 2.94 -11.20
N TYR A 130 9.12 1.89 -11.57
CA TYR A 130 9.54 1.67 -12.96
C TYR A 130 8.35 1.48 -13.90
N GLY A 131 7.25 0.86 -13.44
CA GLY A 131 6.04 0.73 -14.25
C GLY A 131 5.49 2.10 -14.67
N ILE A 132 5.50 3.08 -13.78
CA ILE A 132 5.03 4.46 -14.07
C ILE A 132 6.01 5.18 -15.01
N ILE A 133 7.32 5.06 -14.79
CA ILE A 133 8.34 5.67 -15.65
C ILE A 133 8.24 5.11 -17.09
N ILE A 134 8.15 3.78 -17.21
CA ILE A 134 8.02 3.10 -18.50
C ILE A 134 6.71 3.51 -19.20
N ALA A 135 5.61 3.66 -18.45
CA ALA A 135 4.32 4.09 -19.00
C ALA A 135 4.42 5.47 -19.67
N GLY A 136 5.01 6.44 -18.99
CA GLY A 136 5.19 7.78 -19.55
C GLY A 136 6.14 7.80 -20.75
N TRP A 137 7.20 7.01 -20.69
CA TRP A 137 8.15 6.90 -21.81
C TRP A 137 7.53 6.22 -23.03
N ALA A 138 6.86 5.08 -22.83
CA ALA A 138 6.27 4.28 -23.89
C ALA A 138 5.14 4.98 -24.63
N SER A 139 4.41 5.86 -23.95
CA SER A 139 3.30 6.64 -24.52
C SER A 139 3.73 7.64 -25.59
N ASN A 140 5.01 8.06 -25.60
CA ASN A 140 5.58 9.08 -26.49
C ASN A 140 4.74 10.37 -26.56
N SER A 141 4.15 10.76 -25.43
CA SER A 141 3.34 11.97 -25.25
C SER A 141 4.00 12.89 -24.24
N LYS A 142 3.99 14.21 -24.51
CA LYS A 142 4.62 15.20 -23.63
C LYS A 142 4.00 15.23 -22.23
N TYR A 143 2.67 15.16 -22.16
CA TYR A 143 1.95 15.18 -20.88
C TYR A 143 2.16 13.91 -20.08
N ALA A 144 2.10 12.74 -20.73
CA ALA A 144 2.34 11.46 -20.08
C ALA A 144 3.79 11.38 -19.53
N PHE A 145 4.78 11.83 -20.29
CA PHE A 145 6.17 11.83 -19.87
C PHE A 145 6.42 12.77 -18.67
N LEU A 146 5.91 14.00 -18.71
CA LEU A 146 6.02 14.94 -17.59
C LEU A 146 5.30 14.43 -16.33
N GLY A 147 4.11 13.83 -16.49
CA GLY A 147 3.36 13.20 -15.39
C GLY A 147 4.15 12.06 -14.75
N ALA A 148 4.74 11.18 -15.55
CA ALA A 148 5.55 10.07 -15.07
C ALA A 148 6.81 10.54 -14.32
N LEU A 149 7.52 11.55 -14.83
CA LEU A 149 8.69 12.12 -14.14
C LEU A 149 8.32 12.75 -12.80
N ARG A 150 7.20 13.49 -12.73
CA ARG A 150 6.70 14.06 -11.47
C ARG A 150 6.32 12.97 -10.47
N SER A 151 5.65 11.91 -10.91
CA SER A 151 5.28 10.78 -10.08
C SER A 151 6.52 10.05 -9.55
N ALA A 152 7.47 9.73 -10.41
CA ALA A 152 8.70 9.05 -10.02
C ALA A 152 9.51 9.88 -8.99
N ALA A 153 9.68 11.18 -9.24
CA ALA A 153 10.37 12.06 -8.30
C ALA A 153 9.66 12.14 -6.94
N GLN A 154 8.33 12.17 -6.93
CA GLN A 154 7.52 12.12 -5.70
C GLN A 154 7.73 10.82 -4.96
N MET A 155 7.49 9.66 -5.59
CA MET A 155 7.59 8.35 -4.97
C MET A 155 8.98 8.12 -4.40
N VAL A 156 10.06 8.30 -5.18
CA VAL A 156 11.45 8.13 -4.72
C VAL A 156 11.78 9.04 -3.53
N SER A 157 11.30 10.30 -3.54
CA SER A 157 11.58 11.24 -2.45
C SER A 157 10.93 10.81 -1.13
N TYR A 158 9.72 10.29 -1.17
CA TYR A 158 9.01 9.83 0.03
C TYR A 158 9.42 8.44 0.48
N GLU A 159 9.87 7.60 -0.44
CA GLU A 159 10.45 6.28 -0.15
C GLU A 159 11.67 6.38 0.76
N VAL A 160 12.54 7.39 0.56
CA VAL A 160 13.67 7.65 1.48
C VAL A 160 13.19 7.92 2.91
N SER A 161 12.12 8.71 3.08
CA SER A 161 11.54 9.00 4.40
C SER A 161 10.95 7.74 5.04
N ILE A 162 10.24 6.90 4.27
CA ILE A 162 9.73 5.61 4.73
C ILE A 162 10.88 4.70 5.18
N GLY A 163 12.00 4.69 4.45
CA GLY A 163 13.19 3.94 4.82
C GLY A 163 13.70 4.28 6.22
N PHE A 164 13.78 5.57 6.59
CA PHE A 164 14.17 5.97 7.95
C PHE A 164 13.13 5.60 9.01
N VAL A 165 11.85 5.66 8.67
CA VAL A 165 10.78 5.17 9.55
C VAL A 165 10.94 3.67 9.83
N LEU A 166 11.20 2.87 8.79
CA LEU A 166 11.45 1.44 8.93
C LEU A 166 12.67 1.17 9.82
N ILE A 167 13.78 1.88 9.60
CA ILE A 167 14.99 1.75 10.45
C ILE A 167 14.66 2.04 11.92
N THR A 168 13.82 3.03 12.21
CA THR A 168 13.43 3.36 13.59
C THR A 168 12.67 2.21 14.25
N VAL A 169 11.73 1.60 13.54
CA VAL A 169 11.00 0.41 14.05
C VAL A 169 11.94 -0.78 14.23
N LEU A 170 12.85 -1.00 13.27
CA LEU A 170 13.83 -2.09 13.33
C LEU A 170 14.79 -1.95 14.50
N LEU A 171 15.20 -0.74 14.86
CA LEU A 171 16.00 -0.49 16.06
C LEU A 171 15.28 -0.93 17.33
N CYS A 172 13.96 -0.73 17.40
CA CYS A 172 13.16 -1.16 18.56
C CYS A 172 12.97 -2.67 18.64
N VAL A 173 12.92 -3.37 17.48
CA VAL A 173 12.62 -4.81 17.42
C VAL A 173 13.87 -5.68 17.35
N GLY A 174 14.95 -5.20 16.71
CA GLY A 174 16.17 -5.96 16.47
C GLY A 174 16.04 -7.06 15.39
N SER A 175 14.96 -7.08 14.61
CA SER A 175 14.71 -8.10 13.57
C SER A 175 14.04 -7.51 12.32
N LEU A 176 14.44 -8.01 11.14
CA LEU A 176 13.86 -7.64 9.85
C LEU A 176 12.62 -8.50 9.48
N ASN A 177 12.26 -9.45 10.31
CA ASN A 177 11.10 -10.33 10.11
C ASN A 177 9.82 -9.63 10.57
N LEU A 178 8.81 -9.55 9.68
CA LEU A 178 7.54 -8.88 9.94
C LEU A 178 6.72 -9.53 11.06
N SER A 179 6.76 -10.85 11.17
CA SER A 179 6.07 -11.57 12.25
C SER A 179 6.68 -11.21 13.62
N LYS A 180 8.00 -11.10 13.71
CA LYS A 180 8.68 -10.65 14.94
C LYS A 180 8.38 -9.20 15.29
N VAL A 181 8.19 -8.34 14.29
CA VAL A 181 7.77 -6.94 14.51
C VAL A 181 6.40 -6.88 15.18
N VAL A 182 5.45 -7.72 14.75
CA VAL A 182 4.13 -7.80 15.38
C VAL A 182 4.26 -8.35 16.80
N MET A 183 4.99 -9.45 17.00
CA MET A 183 5.16 -10.07 18.33
C MET A 183 5.82 -9.14 19.35
N ALA A 184 6.72 -8.26 18.92
CA ALA A 184 7.34 -7.25 19.79
C ALA A 184 6.34 -6.21 20.33
N GLN A 185 5.17 -6.06 19.69
CA GLN A 185 4.09 -5.15 20.11
C GLN A 185 3.04 -5.85 20.99
N SER A 186 3.34 -7.02 21.57
CA SER A 186 2.41 -7.77 22.41
C SER A 186 1.93 -6.97 23.63
N GLY A 187 0.66 -7.14 24.00
CA GLY A 187 0.05 -6.50 25.16
C GLY A 187 -1.07 -5.50 24.84
N TRP A 188 -1.19 -4.46 25.64
CA TRP A 188 -2.19 -3.41 25.46
C TRP A 188 -1.88 -2.51 24.27
N PHE A 189 -2.91 -1.94 23.66
CA PHE A 189 -2.77 -1.01 22.53
C PHE A 189 -1.87 0.21 22.81
N TRP A 190 -1.67 0.58 24.08
CA TRP A 190 -0.73 1.61 24.51
C TRP A 190 0.74 1.20 24.33
N ASN A 191 1.05 -0.08 24.31
CA ASN A 191 2.40 -0.62 24.13
C ASN A 191 2.80 -0.71 22.65
N TRP A 192 1.85 -0.52 21.76
CA TRP A 192 2.10 -0.55 20.32
C TRP A 192 2.97 0.65 19.89
N PHE A 193 3.73 0.49 18.86
CA PHE A 193 4.70 1.49 18.40
C PHE A 193 4.06 2.82 17.93
N TRP A 194 2.77 2.88 17.66
CA TRP A 194 2.11 4.12 17.27
C TRP A 194 2.24 5.22 18.32
N LEU A 195 2.27 4.90 19.61
CA LEU A 195 2.36 5.89 20.69
C LEU A 195 3.81 6.34 20.93
N PRO A 196 4.80 5.44 21.21
CA PRO A 196 6.19 5.84 21.43
C PRO A 196 6.85 6.42 20.19
N LEU A 197 6.44 5.99 18.98
CA LEU A 197 6.97 6.46 17.70
C LEU A 197 5.93 7.31 16.92
N LEU A 198 5.08 8.07 17.62
CA LEU A 198 4.01 8.85 17.01
C LEU A 198 4.47 9.76 15.86
N PRO A 199 5.59 10.51 15.95
CA PRO A 199 6.08 11.28 14.81
C PRO A 199 6.42 10.41 13.58
N MET A 200 6.98 9.22 13.80
CA MET A 200 7.29 8.28 12.73
C MET A 200 6.04 7.69 12.11
N PHE A 201 5.02 7.40 12.91
CA PHE A 201 3.71 6.95 12.40
C PHE A 201 3.05 8.00 11.50
N VAL A 202 3.09 9.27 11.90
CA VAL A 202 2.55 10.38 11.09
C VAL A 202 3.35 10.54 9.79
N ILE A 203 4.68 10.53 9.85
CA ILE A 203 5.54 10.62 8.66
C ILE A 203 5.28 9.43 7.73
N PHE A 204 5.16 8.22 8.27
CA PHE A 204 4.82 7.02 7.49
C PHE A 204 3.50 7.19 6.75
N PHE A 205 2.43 7.60 7.46
CA PHE A 205 1.11 7.75 6.87
C PHE A 205 1.07 8.82 5.77
N VAL A 206 1.70 9.96 6.00
CA VAL A 206 1.79 11.03 4.98
C VAL A 206 2.65 10.61 3.79
N SER A 207 3.75 9.89 4.04
CA SER A 207 4.59 9.34 2.96
C SER A 207 3.85 8.27 2.16
N ALA A 208 3.03 7.43 2.80
CA ALA A 208 2.19 6.45 2.13
C ALA A 208 1.12 7.10 1.22
N LEU A 209 0.54 8.24 1.65
CA LEU A 209 -0.34 9.04 0.79
C LEU A 209 0.41 9.58 -0.45
N ALA A 210 1.64 10.01 -0.27
CA ALA A 210 2.46 10.52 -1.37
C ALA A 210 2.92 9.41 -2.32
N GLU A 211 3.28 8.24 -1.81
CA GLU A 211 3.69 7.08 -2.60
C GLU A 211 2.54 6.54 -3.47
N THR A 212 1.30 6.56 -2.96
CA THR A 212 0.11 6.16 -3.71
C THR A 212 -0.47 7.26 -4.60
N ASN A 213 0.22 8.39 -4.78
CA ASN A 213 -0.24 9.54 -5.57
C ASN A 213 -1.69 9.97 -5.22
N ARG A 214 -2.08 9.84 -3.93
CA ARG A 214 -3.42 10.22 -3.46
C ARG A 214 -3.47 11.66 -2.96
N THR A 215 -4.63 12.27 -3.08
CA THR A 215 -4.88 13.61 -2.52
C THR A 215 -4.55 13.61 -1.01
N PRO A 216 -3.77 14.57 -0.51
CA PRO A 216 -3.49 15.89 -1.10
C PRO A 216 -2.30 15.94 -2.08
N PHE A 217 -1.67 14.81 -2.42
CA PHE A 217 -0.44 14.71 -3.20
C PHE A 217 -0.68 14.14 -4.63
N ASP A 218 -1.90 14.26 -5.15
CA ASP A 218 -2.34 13.82 -6.47
C ASP A 218 -1.89 14.79 -7.59
N LEU A 219 -0.58 15.05 -7.64
CA LEU A 219 0.01 16.01 -8.58
C LEU A 219 0.35 15.41 -9.95
N PRO A 220 0.77 14.15 -10.04
CA PRO A 220 1.05 13.51 -11.32
C PRO A 220 -0.19 13.32 -12.20
N MET A 221 -1.37 13.18 -11.57
CA MET A 221 -2.66 12.94 -12.22
C MET A 221 -3.57 14.17 -12.21
N SER A 222 -3.02 15.36 -11.89
CA SER A 222 -3.80 16.59 -11.79
C SER A 222 -4.43 16.97 -13.11
N GLU A 223 -5.76 16.83 -13.25
CA GLU A 223 -6.52 17.19 -14.46
C GLU A 223 -6.31 18.64 -14.86
N ALA A 224 -6.13 19.54 -13.90
CA ALA A 224 -5.93 20.95 -14.15
C ALA A 224 -4.55 21.32 -14.75
N GLU A 225 -3.53 20.45 -14.57
CA GLU A 225 -2.16 20.74 -15.00
C GLU A 225 -1.69 19.81 -16.13
N LEU A 226 -1.99 18.52 -16.06
CA LEU A 226 -1.41 17.46 -16.92
C LEU A 226 -2.47 16.56 -17.56
N VAL A 227 -3.74 16.98 -17.63
CA VAL A 227 -4.89 16.23 -18.14
C VAL A 227 -5.16 14.99 -17.29
N ALA A 228 -4.44 13.89 -17.48
CA ALA A 228 -4.48 12.68 -16.63
C ALA A 228 -3.06 12.13 -16.34
N GLY A 229 -2.03 12.94 -16.56
CA GLY A 229 -0.63 12.57 -16.35
C GLY A 229 -0.22 11.35 -17.17
N PHE A 230 0.43 10.36 -16.53
CA PHE A 230 0.90 9.16 -17.22
C PHE A 230 -0.23 8.23 -17.71
N HIS A 231 -1.48 8.42 -17.24
CA HIS A 231 -2.64 7.64 -17.67
C HIS A 231 -3.30 8.18 -18.95
N THR A 232 -2.87 9.34 -19.46
CA THR A 232 -3.57 10.07 -20.52
C THR A 232 -3.83 9.22 -21.78
N GLU A 233 -2.88 8.39 -22.16
CA GLU A 233 -2.96 7.56 -23.37
C GLU A 233 -3.52 6.16 -23.11
N TYR A 234 -3.71 5.78 -21.82
CA TYR A 234 -4.16 4.45 -21.44
C TYR A 234 -5.68 4.33 -21.48
N SER A 235 -6.19 3.21 -21.98
CA SER A 235 -7.62 2.91 -22.08
C SER A 235 -7.92 1.46 -21.72
N SER A 236 -9.21 1.11 -21.50
CA SER A 236 -9.64 -0.28 -21.31
C SER A 236 -8.93 -0.99 -20.13
N MET A 237 -8.53 -2.23 -20.33
CA MET A 237 -7.91 -3.06 -19.29
C MET A 237 -6.51 -2.57 -18.88
N THR A 238 -5.73 -1.95 -19.77
CA THR A 238 -4.42 -1.39 -19.43
C THR A 238 -4.53 -0.23 -18.45
N PHE A 239 -5.54 0.62 -18.58
CA PHE A 239 -5.89 1.62 -17.58
C PHE A 239 -6.39 0.97 -16.29
N GLY A 240 -7.22 -0.09 -16.40
CA GLY A 240 -7.71 -0.85 -15.25
C GLY A 240 -6.59 -1.46 -14.41
N LEU A 241 -5.53 -1.98 -15.03
CA LEU A 241 -4.38 -2.56 -14.32
C LEU A 241 -3.62 -1.53 -13.48
N PHE A 242 -3.46 -0.28 -13.95
CA PHE A 242 -2.87 0.77 -13.12
C PHE A 242 -3.74 1.07 -11.89
N PHE A 243 -5.06 1.20 -12.08
CA PHE A 243 -5.97 1.42 -10.96
C PHE A 243 -5.96 0.26 -9.96
N LEU A 244 -5.95 -0.98 -10.44
CA LEU A 244 -5.84 -2.15 -9.57
C LEU A 244 -4.52 -2.15 -8.80
N GLY A 245 -3.40 -1.81 -9.46
CA GLY A 245 -2.08 -1.71 -8.81
C GLY A 245 -2.05 -0.59 -7.75
N GLU A 246 -2.60 0.58 -8.06
CA GLU A 246 -2.65 1.72 -7.15
C GLU A 246 -3.47 1.42 -5.89
N TYR A 247 -4.69 0.86 -6.03
CA TYR A 247 -5.50 0.47 -4.90
C TYR A 247 -4.90 -0.70 -4.11
N ALA A 248 -4.26 -1.66 -4.79
CA ALA A 248 -3.54 -2.75 -4.13
C ALA A 248 -2.37 -2.23 -3.29
N ASN A 249 -1.60 -1.27 -3.80
CA ASN A 249 -0.55 -0.58 -3.04
C ASN A 249 -1.10 0.22 -1.86
N MET A 250 -2.24 0.87 -2.00
CA MET A 250 -2.88 1.59 -0.89
C MET A 250 -3.28 0.63 0.24
N ILE A 251 -3.84 -0.54 -0.10
CA ILE A 251 -4.16 -1.59 0.89
C ILE A 251 -2.86 -2.15 1.50
N LEU A 252 -1.82 -2.37 0.70
CA LEU A 252 -0.52 -2.86 1.15
C LEU A 252 0.14 -1.90 2.16
N LEU A 253 0.22 -0.61 1.86
CA LEU A 253 0.78 0.39 2.78
C LEU A 253 -0.06 0.54 4.06
N SER A 254 -1.38 0.39 3.95
CA SER A 254 -2.24 0.32 5.14
C SER A 254 -1.98 -0.94 5.97
N ALA A 255 -1.75 -2.09 5.33
CA ALA A 255 -1.35 -3.31 6.02
C ALA A 255 0.02 -3.17 6.69
N MET A 256 0.98 -2.53 6.01
CA MET A 256 2.29 -2.21 6.59
C MET A 256 2.18 -1.27 7.79
N GLY A 257 1.36 -0.23 7.71
CA GLY A 257 1.07 0.66 8.84
C GLY A 257 0.48 -0.10 10.03
N ALA A 258 -0.42 -1.06 9.77
CA ALA A 258 -0.99 -1.91 10.82
C ALA A 258 0.06 -2.84 11.44
N VAL A 259 0.95 -3.45 10.65
CA VAL A 259 2.05 -4.33 11.12
C VAL A 259 3.09 -3.56 11.91
N LEU A 260 3.54 -2.42 11.39
CA LEU A 260 4.64 -1.64 11.98
C LEU A 260 4.24 -0.89 13.25
N PHE A 261 3.01 -0.38 13.33
CA PHE A 261 2.61 0.55 14.37
C PHE A 261 1.40 0.12 15.20
N LEU A 262 0.48 -0.65 14.64
CA LEU A 262 -0.80 -1.00 15.28
C LEU A 262 -0.86 -2.46 15.75
N GLY A 263 0.28 -3.14 15.88
CA GLY A 263 0.34 -4.51 16.39
C GLY A 263 -0.27 -5.58 15.47
N GLY A 264 -0.32 -5.34 14.14
CA GLY A 264 -0.75 -6.33 13.15
C GLY A 264 -2.06 -7.03 13.50
N TRP A 265 -2.02 -8.36 13.62
CA TRP A 265 -3.18 -9.21 13.96
C TRP A 265 -3.54 -9.25 15.46
N MET A 266 -2.77 -8.59 16.35
CA MET A 266 -3.04 -8.63 17.78
C MET A 266 -4.31 -7.86 18.15
N SER A 267 -5.03 -8.37 19.17
CA SER A 267 -6.18 -7.67 19.73
C SER A 267 -5.73 -6.40 20.48
N PRO A 268 -6.50 -5.31 20.44
CA PRO A 268 -6.16 -4.08 21.15
C PRO A 268 -6.22 -4.23 22.67
N ILE A 269 -6.97 -5.19 23.15
CA ILE A 269 -7.20 -5.44 24.59
C ILE A 269 -6.94 -6.93 24.85
N PRO A 270 -5.99 -7.29 25.74
CA PRO A 270 -5.57 -8.67 25.95
C PRO A 270 -6.46 -9.43 26.95
N PHE A 271 -7.78 -9.26 26.91
CA PHE A 271 -8.70 -10.06 27.73
C PHE A 271 -9.95 -10.47 26.97
N ALA A 272 -10.65 -11.48 27.47
CA ALA A 272 -11.94 -11.92 26.93
C ALA A 272 -13.02 -10.82 27.07
N PRO A 273 -13.89 -10.58 26.06
CA PRO A 273 -14.09 -11.39 24.84
C PRO A 273 -13.23 -11.02 23.63
N PHE A 274 -12.34 -9.99 23.72
CA PHE A 274 -11.58 -9.50 22.57
C PHE A 274 -10.58 -10.52 22.00
N THR A 275 -10.03 -11.38 22.86
CA THR A 275 -9.10 -12.45 22.45
C THR A 275 -9.81 -13.62 21.74
N TRP A 276 -11.15 -13.71 21.78
CA TRP A 276 -11.90 -14.74 21.05
C TRP A 276 -12.02 -14.44 19.56
N VAL A 277 -11.86 -13.18 19.19
CA VAL A 277 -11.93 -12.76 17.79
C VAL A 277 -10.64 -13.19 17.08
N PRO A 278 -10.74 -13.90 15.93
CA PRO A 278 -9.58 -14.31 15.16
C PRO A 278 -8.68 -13.11 14.79
N GLY A 279 -7.36 -13.29 14.87
CA GLY A 279 -6.37 -12.23 14.57
C GLY A 279 -6.54 -11.61 13.19
N LEU A 280 -6.93 -12.40 12.18
CA LEU A 280 -7.24 -11.92 10.84
C LEU A 280 -8.30 -10.80 10.84
N VAL A 281 -9.32 -10.92 11.69
CA VAL A 281 -10.40 -9.92 11.78
C VAL A 281 -9.84 -8.60 12.34
N TRP A 282 -9.01 -8.67 13.39
CA TRP A 282 -8.34 -7.48 13.94
C TRP A 282 -7.43 -6.82 12.90
N PHE A 283 -6.68 -7.61 12.15
CA PHE A 283 -5.83 -7.10 11.09
C PHE A 283 -6.64 -6.39 10.01
N ALA A 284 -7.72 -7.03 9.52
CA ALA A 284 -8.62 -6.44 8.54
C ALA A 284 -9.28 -5.14 9.03
N LEU A 285 -9.69 -5.08 10.30
CA LEU A 285 -10.28 -3.86 10.89
C LEU A 285 -9.27 -2.72 10.96
N LYS A 286 -8.01 -2.98 11.31
CA LYS A 286 -6.95 -1.96 11.34
C LYS A 286 -6.63 -1.44 9.94
N ILE A 287 -6.55 -2.34 8.96
CA ILE A 287 -6.41 -1.95 7.55
C ILE A 287 -7.59 -1.09 7.11
N ALA A 288 -8.81 -1.51 7.39
CA ALA A 288 -10.02 -0.75 7.05
C ALA A 288 -10.04 0.64 7.70
N PHE A 289 -9.58 0.75 8.95
CA PHE A 289 -9.44 2.03 9.64
C PHE A 289 -8.44 2.95 8.92
N LEU A 290 -7.26 2.47 8.57
CA LEU A 290 -6.27 3.26 7.84
C LEU A 290 -6.77 3.66 6.45
N LEU A 291 -7.42 2.75 5.73
CA LEU A 291 -8.05 3.04 4.44
C LEU A 291 -9.16 4.09 4.55
N PHE A 292 -9.95 4.04 5.63
CA PHE A 292 -10.93 5.09 5.91
C PHE A 292 -10.24 6.45 6.10
N VAL A 293 -9.12 6.52 6.84
CA VAL A 293 -8.35 7.75 7.01
C VAL A 293 -7.79 8.24 5.67
N PHE A 294 -7.31 7.34 4.77
CA PHE A 294 -6.91 7.68 3.40
C PHE A 294 -8.04 8.36 2.62
N SER A 295 -9.23 7.77 2.65
CA SER A 295 -10.41 8.30 1.95
C SER A 295 -10.90 9.62 2.57
N TRP A 296 -10.79 9.74 3.89
CA TRP A 296 -11.17 10.94 4.64
C TRP A 296 -10.24 12.11 4.32
N THR A 297 -8.93 11.89 4.28
CA THR A 297 -7.95 12.93 3.91
C THR A 297 -8.21 13.46 2.51
N LYS A 298 -8.59 12.61 1.56
CA LYS A 298 -8.97 13.01 0.20
C LYS A 298 -10.21 13.92 0.17
N GLY A 299 -11.15 13.69 1.07
CA GLY A 299 -12.38 14.48 1.15
C GLY A 299 -12.23 15.81 1.87
N THR A 300 -11.19 15.98 2.70
CA THR A 300 -11.07 17.13 3.63
C THR A 300 -9.91 18.06 3.32
N LEU A 301 -8.79 17.54 2.81
CA LEU A 301 -7.58 18.32 2.59
C LEU A 301 -7.51 18.91 1.16
N PRO A 302 -7.07 20.18 1.03
CA PRO A 302 -6.80 20.74 -0.29
C PRO A 302 -5.54 20.13 -0.91
N ARG A 303 -5.44 20.19 -2.24
CA ARG A 303 -4.27 19.72 -2.98
C ARG A 303 -3.05 20.64 -2.72
N TYR A 304 -1.89 20.03 -2.51
CA TYR A 304 -0.63 20.74 -2.41
C TYR A 304 -0.08 21.09 -3.79
N ARG A 305 0.86 22.05 -3.82
CA ARG A 305 1.62 22.36 -5.02
C ARG A 305 2.90 21.51 -5.06
N TYR A 306 3.42 21.20 -6.26
CA TYR A 306 4.57 20.31 -6.42
C TYR A 306 5.83 20.76 -5.68
N ASP A 307 6.14 22.07 -5.71
CA ASP A 307 7.26 22.65 -4.96
C ASP A 307 7.09 22.52 -3.43
N GLN A 308 5.87 22.66 -2.92
CA GLN A 308 5.55 22.48 -1.51
C GLN A 308 5.71 21.02 -1.08
N LEU A 309 5.24 20.09 -1.92
CA LEU A 309 5.38 18.67 -1.69
C LEU A 309 6.87 18.26 -1.63
N MET A 310 7.68 18.64 -2.61
CA MET A 310 9.11 18.33 -2.62
C MET A 310 9.85 18.97 -1.44
N ARG A 311 9.48 20.19 -1.05
CA ARG A 311 10.01 20.85 0.14
C ARG A 311 9.65 20.09 1.42
N LEU A 312 8.44 19.60 1.54
CA LEU A 312 7.97 18.81 2.69
C LEU A 312 8.80 17.52 2.84
N GLY A 313 8.99 16.76 1.76
CA GLY A 313 9.79 15.53 1.76
C GLY A 313 11.25 15.78 2.15
N TRP A 314 11.93 16.68 1.44
CA TRP A 314 13.38 16.87 1.60
C TRP A 314 13.77 17.77 2.77
N LYS A 315 13.01 18.83 3.08
CA LYS A 315 13.38 19.81 4.12
C LYS A 315 12.73 19.54 5.47
N VAL A 316 11.67 18.74 5.54
CA VAL A 316 10.97 18.45 6.78
C VAL A 316 11.06 16.96 7.12
N PHE A 317 10.54 16.07 6.28
CA PHE A 317 10.44 14.65 6.62
C PHE A 317 11.80 13.97 6.72
N LEU A 318 12.70 14.21 5.79
CA LEU A 318 14.03 13.61 5.82
C LEU A 318 14.83 14.04 7.07
N PRO A 319 14.99 15.32 7.41
CA PRO A 319 15.71 15.71 8.63
C PRO A 319 15.03 15.24 9.91
N VAL A 320 13.68 15.29 9.98
CA VAL A 320 12.93 14.85 11.17
C VAL A 320 13.06 13.34 11.35
N SER A 321 12.90 12.56 10.29
CA SER A 321 13.02 11.10 10.37
C SER A 321 14.44 10.67 10.73
N LEU A 322 15.47 11.28 10.14
CA LEU A 322 16.87 11.03 10.47
C LEU A 322 17.18 11.41 11.94
N GLY A 323 16.73 12.58 12.38
CA GLY A 323 16.87 13.03 13.78
C GLY A 323 16.19 12.08 14.75
N TRP A 324 14.99 11.56 14.40
CA TRP A 324 14.26 10.62 15.25
C TRP A 324 14.93 9.25 15.32
N VAL A 325 15.59 8.77 14.27
CA VAL A 325 16.44 7.57 14.31
C VAL A 325 17.52 7.72 15.39
N VAL A 326 18.21 8.87 15.41
CA VAL A 326 19.28 9.14 16.40
C VAL A 326 18.70 9.20 17.82
N VAL A 327 17.57 9.89 18.00
CA VAL A 327 16.88 9.98 19.29
C VAL A 327 16.46 8.59 19.78
N THR A 328 15.84 7.79 18.92
CA THR A 328 15.43 6.42 19.27
C THR A 328 16.63 5.55 19.63
N ALA A 329 17.70 5.59 18.85
CA ALA A 329 18.93 4.85 19.16
C ALA A 329 19.54 5.27 20.52
N ALA A 330 19.55 6.57 20.80
CA ALA A 330 20.02 7.09 22.08
C ALA A 330 19.15 6.63 23.26
N VAL A 331 17.81 6.72 23.13
CA VAL A 331 16.88 6.27 24.17
C VAL A 331 17.03 4.76 24.45
N LEU A 332 17.16 3.94 23.41
CA LEU A 332 17.37 2.50 23.57
C LEU A 332 18.71 2.18 24.24
N GLN A 333 19.79 2.87 23.86
CA GLN A 333 21.12 2.66 24.40
C GLN A 333 21.21 3.10 25.87
N PHE A 334 20.76 4.30 26.19
CA PHE A 334 20.82 4.84 27.57
C PHE A 334 19.77 4.24 28.49
N GLY A 335 18.60 3.85 27.96
CA GLY A 335 17.55 3.16 28.71
C GLY A 335 17.83 1.68 28.96
N GLY A 336 18.86 1.10 28.34
CA GLY A 336 19.17 -0.33 28.43
C GLY A 336 18.12 -1.23 27.80
N TRP A 337 17.32 -0.69 26.87
CA TRP A 337 16.22 -1.40 26.18
C TRP A 337 16.62 -1.95 24.81
N VAL A 338 17.92 -2.00 24.54
CA VAL A 338 18.41 -2.57 23.27
C VAL A 338 17.91 -4.02 23.15
N PRO A 339 17.21 -4.39 22.06
CA PRO A 339 16.75 -5.76 21.87
C PRO A 339 17.95 -6.70 21.83
N LYS A 340 17.84 -7.82 22.57
CA LYS A 340 18.86 -8.86 22.53
C LYS A 340 18.66 -9.69 21.26
N PRO A 341 19.73 -10.06 20.56
CA PRO A 341 19.68 -10.85 19.32
C PRO A 341 19.03 -12.22 19.49
#